data_370700a88480df7578a88fd49650c51a
#
_entry.id   370700a88480df7578a88fd49650c51a
#
_cell.length_a   1.000
_cell.length_b   1.000
_cell.length_c   1.000
_cell.angle_alpha   90.00
_cell.angle_beta   90.00
_cell.angle_gamma   90.00
#
_symmetry.space_group_name_H-M   'P 1'
#
loop_
_entity.id
_entity.type
_entity.pdbx_description
1 polymer ?
#
loop_
_entity_poly.entity_id
_entity_poly.type
_entity_poly.pdbx_seq_one_letter_code
_entity_poly.pdbx_strand_id
1 'polypeptide(L)'
;MCDKLKNWKFGVSMEMPSVDGTANNDLSINTQRMPDFATSVQYNWNSSSHVKLGAIVRSMTYSSNVHEKAYSATGFGLQASTTFNITKKLQAFGQFNYGKGIGSYLNDLSNLNVDIVPDPDNEGKMQVLPMLGWYAGLQYNLCPSIFISGTYSLSRLYSENGYPSENPESYRNCLLYTSPSPR
;
A
#
# COMPACT_ATOMS: atom_id res chain seq x y z
N MET A 1 15.11 -29.42 -14.20
CA MET A 1 14.88 -28.13 -13.52
C MET A 1 14.47 -27.11 -14.56
N CYS A 2 13.40 -26.34 -14.33
CA CYS A 2 12.79 -25.55 -15.41
C CYS A 2 13.63 -24.33 -15.78
N ASP A 3 14.51 -24.44 -16.75
CA ASP A 3 15.29 -23.31 -17.31
C ASP A 3 14.39 -22.18 -17.85
N LYS A 4 13.16 -22.50 -18.22
CA LYS A 4 12.15 -21.53 -18.71
C LYS A 4 11.68 -20.52 -17.65
N LEU A 5 11.88 -20.78 -16.37
CA LEU A 5 11.45 -19.91 -15.26
C LEU A 5 12.58 -19.13 -14.59
N LYS A 6 13.78 -19.18 -15.14
CA LYS A 6 14.99 -18.54 -14.57
C LYS A 6 14.81 -17.04 -14.27
N ASN A 7 13.99 -16.36 -15.06
CA ASN A 7 13.73 -14.92 -14.94
C ASN A 7 12.51 -14.58 -14.07
N TRP A 8 11.78 -15.60 -13.62
CA TRP A 8 10.57 -15.43 -12.82
C TRP A 8 10.83 -15.72 -11.36
N LYS A 9 10.24 -14.91 -10.49
CA LYS A 9 10.17 -15.14 -9.04
C LYS A 9 8.73 -15.07 -8.59
N PHE A 10 8.32 -16.04 -7.79
CA PHE A 10 6.99 -16.10 -7.18
C PHE A 10 7.16 -16.00 -5.67
N GLY A 11 6.30 -15.22 -5.01
CA GLY A 11 6.28 -15.08 -3.57
C GLY A 11 4.86 -15.24 -3.04
N VAL A 12 4.75 -15.94 -1.91
CA VAL A 12 3.54 -16.01 -1.10
C VAL A 12 3.97 -15.75 0.33
N SER A 13 3.26 -14.90 1.04
CA SER A 13 3.49 -14.61 2.46
C SER A 13 2.19 -14.58 3.23
N MET A 14 2.31 -14.89 4.51
CA MET A 14 1.29 -14.65 5.54
C MET A 14 1.91 -13.65 6.51
N GLU A 15 1.24 -12.54 6.74
CA GLU A 15 1.75 -11.45 7.54
C GLU A 15 0.88 -11.25 8.76
N MET A 16 1.50 -10.84 9.89
CA MET A 16 0.73 -10.49 11.07
C MET A 16 -0.12 -9.25 10.76
N PRO A 17 -1.44 -9.32 10.92
CA PRO A 17 -2.31 -8.22 10.57
C PRO A 17 -2.09 -7.03 11.50
N SER A 18 -1.84 -5.86 10.92
CA SER A 18 -1.86 -4.58 11.60
C SER A 18 -2.98 -3.75 10.98
N VAL A 19 -3.96 -3.34 11.78
CA VAL A 19 -5.13 -2.60 11.31
C VAL A 19 -5.15 -1.23 11.96
N ASP A 20 -4.99 -0.21 11.14
CA ASP A 20 -5.10 1.19 11.54
C ASP A 20 -6.52 1.67 11.22
N GLY A 21 -7.40 1.73 12.23
CA GLY A 21 -8.78 2.12 12.01
C GLY A 21 -9.30 3.12 13.02
N THR A 22 -10.34 3.83 12.63
CA THR A 22 -11.03 4.78 13.51
C THR A 22 -12.14 4.06 14.26
N ALA A 23 -12.00 3.99 15.59
CA ALA A 23 -13.04 3.50 16.50
C ALA A 23 -13.88 4.66 17.03
N ASN A 24 -15.11 4.38 17.45
CA ASN A 24 -15.99 5.31 18.18
C ASN A 24 -16.62 4.60 19.38
N ASN A 25 -17.59 5.24 20.07
CA ASN A 25 -18.24 4.67 21.26
C ASN A 25 -19.01 3.37 20.95
N ASP A 26 -19.47 3.20 19.72
CA ASP A 26 -20.31 2.09 19.27
C ASP A 26 -19.52 1.01 18.54
N LEU A 27 -18.30 1.30 18.13
CA LEU A 27 -17.47 0.45 17.29
C LEU A 27 -16.06 0.33 17.85
N SER A 28 -15.58 -0.88 18.00
CA SER A 28 -14.22 -1.16 18.48
C SER A 28 -13.50 -2.12 17.52
N ILE A 29 -12.19 -1.87 17.33
CA ILE A 29 -11.34 -2.74 16.52
C ILE A 29 -10.84 -3.86 17.42
N ASN A 30 -11.09 -5.09 17.03
CA ASN A 30 -10.70 -6.27 17.78
C ASN A 30 -9.27 -6.71 17.41
N THR A 31 -8.71 -7.56 18.27
CA THR A 31 -7.50 -8.32 17.90
C THR A 31 -7.77 -9.15 16.66
N GLN A 32 -6.93 -8.96 15.64
CA GLN A 32 -7.07 -9.66 14.37
C GLN A 32 -6.70 -11.15 14.55
N ARG A 33 -7.52 -12.03 14.00
CA ARG A 33 -7.34 -13.49 14.11
C ARG A 33 -6.84 -14.15 12.82
N MET A 34 -7.08 -13.51 11.69
CA MET A 34 -6.68 -14.01 10.39
C MET A 34 -5.43 -13.25 9.92
N PRO A 35 -4.40 -13.95 9.46
CA PRO A 35 -3.25 -13.28 8.87
C PRO A 35 -3.64 -12.59 7.55
N ASP A 36 -2.88 -11.55 7.19
CA ASP A 36 -2.94 -10.96 5.85
C ASP A 36 -2.22 -11.89 4.88
N PHE A 37 -2.87 -12.21 3.75
CA PHE A 37 -2.31 -13.08 2.71
C PHE A 37 -1.82 -12.24 1.55
N ALA A 38 -0.53 -12.33 1.26
CA ALA A 38 0.05 -11.64 0.13
C ALA A 38 0.68 -12.61 -0.87
N THR A 39 0.58 -12.24 -2.14
CA THR A 39 1.23 -12.96 -3.24
C THR A 39 1.89 -12.00 -4.20
N SER A 40 2.96 -12.43 -4.84
CA SER A 40 3.65 -11.62 -5.85
C SER A 40 4.27 -12.47 -6.94
N VAL A 41 4.36 -11.86 -8.11
CA VAL A 41 5.11 -12.37 -9.25
C VAL A 41 6.05 -11.28 -9.76
N GLN A 42 7.30 -11.65 -10.00
CA GLN A 42 8.33 -10.76 -10.53
C GLN A 42 8.98 -11.39 -11.75
N TYR A 43 9.13 -10.58 -12.80
CA TYR A 43 9.88 -10.94 -13.99
C TYR A 43 11.12 -10.05 -14.11
N ASN A 44 12.29 -10.68 -14.26
CA ASN A 44 13.57 -10.00 -14.43
C ASN A 44 14.04 -10.21 -15.87
N TRP A 45 14.10 -9.15 -16.67
CA TRP A 45 14.64 -9.30 -18.04
C TRP A 45 16.14 -9.08 -18.12
N ASN A 46 16.73 -8.53 -17.06
CA ASN A 46 18.18 -8.49 -16.86
C ASN A 46 18.51 -8.41 -15.36
N SER A 47 19.81 -8.34 -15.02
CA SER A 47 20.28 -8.36 -13.62
C SER A 47 19.82 -7.16 -12.77
N SER A 48 19.43 -6.06 -13.40
CA SER A 48 19.11 -4.79 -12.71
C SER A 48 17.77 -4.21 -13.12
N SER A 49 16.97 -4.94 -13.90
CA SER A 49 15.68 -4.48 -14.35
C SER A 49 14.63 -5.56 -14.17
N HIS A 50 13.50 -5.17 -13.60
CA HIS A 50 12.38 -6.06 -13.32
C HIS A 50 11.04 -5.32 -13.32
N VAL A 51 9.99 -6.10 -13.45
CA VAL A 51 8.62 -5.72 -13.09
C VAL A 51 8.10 -6.70 -12.05
N LYS A 52 7.42 -6.20 -11.03
CA LYS A 52 6.79 -7.00 -9.98
C LYS A 52 5.33 -6.59 -9.86
N LEU A 53 4.46 -7.58 -9.82
CA LEU A 53 3.05 -7.43 -9.47
C LEU A 53 2.81 -8.13 -8.14
N GLY A 54 2.00 -7.53 -7.29
CA GLY A 54 1.63 -8.07 -6.00
C GLY A 54 0.14 -7.87 -5.74
N ALA A 55 -0.40 -8.75 -4.91
CA ALA A 55 -1.76 -8.65 -4.40
C ALA A 55 -1.79 -9.04 -2.93
N ILE A 56 -2.65 -8.39 -2.15
CA ILE A 56 -2.90 -8.69 -0.74
C ILE A 56 -4.39 -8.77 -0.49
N VAL A 57 -4.78 -9.69 0.39
CA VAL A 57 -6.15 -9.81 0.92
C VAL A 57 -6.07 -9.83 2.44
N ARG A 58 -6.95 -9.06 3.08
CA ARG A 58 -7.00 -8.84 4.52
C ARG A 58 -8.39 -9.09 5.06
N SER A 59 -8.47 -9.55 6.30
CA SER A 59 -9.73 -9.69 7.05
C SER A 59 -9.61 -8.89 8.35
N MET A 60 -10.35 -7.78 8.45
CA MET A 60 -10.31 -6.86 9.58
C MET A 60 -11.53 -7.04 10.46
N THR A 61 -11.31 -7.50 11.70
CA THR A 61 -12.39 -7.83 12.65
C THR A 61 -12.66 -6.65 13.58
N TYR A 62 -13.94 -6.33 13.75
CA TYR A 62 -14.42 -5.29 14.65
C TYR A 62 -15.68 -5.73 15.40
N SER A 63 -15.98 -5.09 16.52
CA SER A 63 -17.22 -5.29 17.28
C SER A 63 -18.11 -4.08 17.20
N SER A 64 -19.41 -4.34 17.10
CA SER A 64 -20.45 -3.33 17.20
C SER A 64 -21.22 -3.50 18.50
N ASN A 65 -21.22 -2.46 19.33
CA ASN A 65 -22.00 -2.41 20.55
C ASN A 65 -23.49 -2.24 20.24
N VAL A 66 -23.83 -1.57 19.13
CA VAL A 66 -25.22 -1.40 18.65
C VAL A 66 -25.86 -2.74 18.34
N HIS A 67 -25.12 -3.65 17.72
CA HIS A 67 -25.64 -4.95 17.32
C HIS A 67 -25.20 -6.10 18.24
N GLU A 68 -24.37 -5.81 19.26
CA GLU A 68 -23.77 -6.81 20.16
C GLU A 68 -23.09 -7.97 19.43
N LYS A 69 -22.45 -7.69 18.30
CA LYS A 69 -21.83 -8.69 17.42
C LYS A 69 -20.47 -8.25 16.91
N ALA A 70 -19.62 -9.26 16.67
CA ALA A 70 -18.39 -9.09 15.93
C ALA A 70 -18.63 -9.28 14.44
N TYR A 71 -18.04 -8.40 13.64
CA TYR A 71 -18.08 -8.40 12.18
C TYR A 71 -16.67 -8.44 11.61
N SER A 72 -16.59 -8.73 10.33
CA SER A 72 -15.33 -8.67 9.59
C SER A 72 -15.54 -7.88 8.29
N ALA A 73 -14.62 -6.97 8.02
CA ALA A 73 -14.52 -6.26 6.75
C ALA A 73 -13.32 -6.80 5.96
N THR A 74 -13.49 -6.98 4.66
CA THR A 74 -12.44 -7.49 3.78
C THR A 74 -11.75 -6.34 3.08
N GLY A 75 -10.43 -6.22 3.27
CA GLY A 75 -9.56 -5.35 2.51
C GLY A 75 -8.84 -6.10 1.41
N PHE A 76 -8.45 -5.39 0.36
CA PHE A 76 -7.60 -5.92 -0.70
C PHE A 76 -6.68 -4.84 -1.26
N GLY A 77 -5.54 -5.23 -1.77
CA GLY A 77 -4.60 -4.33 -2.42
C GLY A 77 -3.92 -4.97 -3.62
N LEU A 78 -3.64 -4.14 -4.60
CA LEU A 78 -2.85 -4.48 -5.78
C LEU A 78 -1.63 -3.56 -5.83
N GLN A 79 -0.49 -4.12 -6.17
CA GLN A 79 0.78 -3.43 -6.33
C GLN A 79 1.38 -3.73 -7.68
N ALA A 80 1.90 -2.70 -8.35
CA ALA A 80 2.78 -2.85 -9.50
C ALA A 80 4.04 -2.03 -9.25
N SER A 81 5.21 -2.63 -9.40
CA SER A 81 6.48 -1.92 -9.26
C SER A 81 7.45 -2.32 -10.35
N THR A 82 8.31 -1.39 -10.71
CA THR A 82 9.33 -1.60 -11.74
C THR A 82 10.61 -0.86 -11.43
N THR A 83 11.70 -1.43 -11.87
CA THR A 83 13.00 -0.78 -11.94
C THR A 83 13.61 -1.16 -13.27
N PHE A 84 14.09 -0.18 -14.03
CA PHE A 84 14.78 -0.46 -15.30
C PHE A 84 15.86 0.57 -15.61
N ASN A 85 16.91 0.09 -16.25
CA ASN A 85 18.01 0.93 -16.71
C ASN A 85 17.69 1.48 -18.09
N ILE A 86 17.52 2.80 -18.19
CA ILE A 86 17.36 3.52 -19.46
C ILE A 86 18.71 3.52 -20.17
N THR A 87 19.78 3.78 -19.41
CA THR A 87 21.17 3.71 -19.88
C THR A 87 22.04 3.08 -18.81
N LYS A 88 23.34 2.89 -19.08
CA LYS A 88 24.31 2.40 -18.08
C LYS A 88 24.43 3.29 -16.84
N LYS A 89 24.03 4.57 -16.95
CA LYS A 89 24.11 5.55 -15.87
C LYS A 89 22.76 6.02 -15.36
N LEU A 90 21.68 5.86 -16.12
CA LEU A 90 20.35 6.34 -15.79
C LEU A 90 19.40 5.19 -15.55
N GLN A 91 18.84 5.13 -14.36
CA GLN A 91 17.84 4.17 -13.92
C GLN A 91 16.53 4.87 -13.62
N ALA A 92 15.41 4.30 -14.06
CA ALA A 92 14.08 4.69 -13.64
C ALA A 92 13.50 3.64 -12.71
N PHE A 93 12.70 4.08 -11.76
CA PHE A 93 11.99 3.21 -10.84
C PHE A 93 10.64 3.81 -10.46
N GLY A 94 9.71 2.94 -10.08
CA GLY A 94 8.41 3.38 -9.64
C GLY A 94 7.58 2.26 -9.06
N GLN A 95 6.55 2.66 -8.32
CA GLN A 95 5.57 1.77 -7.74
C GLN A 95 4.20 2.43 -7.76
N PHE A 96 3.20 1.61 -7.95
CA PHE A 96 1.79 1.96 -7.90
C PHE A 96 1.08 0.97 -7.00
N ASN A 97 0.24 1.48 -6.10
CA ASN A 97 -0.59 0.69 -5.20
C ASN A 97 -2.02 1.20 -5.27
N TYR A 98 -2.97 0.30 -5.33
CA TYR A 98 -4.39 0.61 -5.27
C TYR A 98 -5.12 -0.48 -4.49
N GLY A 99 -6.06 -0.08 -3.65
CA GLY A 99 -6.87 -1.04 -2.89
C GLY A 99 -7.85 -0.38 -1.94
N LYS A 100 -8.47 -1.21 -1.10
CA LYS A 100 -9.33 -0.79 0.01
C LYS A 100 -8.80 -1.36 1.32
N GLY A 101 -8.70 -0.52 2.36
CA GLY A 101 -8.24 -0.94 3.68
C GLY A 101 -6.76 -1.36 3.70
N ILE A 102 -5.89 -0.66 2.98
CA ILE A 102 -4.44 -0.92 2.90
C ILE A 102 -3.60 0.29 3.37
N GLY A 103 -4.17 1.19 4.19
CA GLY A 103 -3.48 2.38 4.69
C GLY A 103 -2.22 2.05 5.45
N SER A 104 -2.24 1.01 6.28
CA SER A 104 -1.06 0.51 7.01
C SER A 104 0.07 0.03 6.09
N TYR A 105 -0.18 -0.24 4.82
CA TYR A 105 0.82 -0.60 3.80
C TYR A 105 1.28 0.59 2.94
N LEU A 106 0.69 1.76 3.13
CA LEU A 106 1.07 3.01 2.45
C LEU A 106 1.69 3.96 3.48
N ASN A 107 2.99 4.25 3.37
CA ASN A 107 3.72 5.04 4.36
C ASN A 107 3.04 6.36 4.72
N ASP A 108 2.48 7.06 3.73
CA ASP A 108 1.86 8.36 3.92
C ASP A 108 0.47 8.29 4.56
N LEU A 109 -0.17 7.11 4.54
CA LEU A 109 -1.50 6.86 5.12
C LEU A 109 -1.43 6.01 6.38
N SER A 110 -0.27 5.43 6.69
CA SER A 110 -0.02 4.70 7.93
C SER A 110 -0.17 5.62 9.14
N ASN A 111 -0.78 5.13 10.20
CA ASN A 111 -1.14 5.87 11.43
C ASN A 111 -2.20 6.98 11.25
N LEU A 112 -2.88 7.06 10.12
CA LEU A 112 -4.04 7.95 9.96
C LEU A 112 -5.36 7.28 10.38
N ASN A 113 -5.33 6.01 10.81
CA ASN A 113 -6.48 5.21 11.23
C ASN A 113 -7.56 5.07 10.16
N VAL A 114 -7.15 4.86 8.91
CA VAL A 114 -8.03 4.87 7.73
C VAL A 114 -8.23 3.52 7.03
N ASP A 115 -7.65 2.43 7.55
CA ASP A 115 -7.88 1.08 7.00
C ASP A 115 -9.36 0.72 7.06
N ILE A 116 -9.97 0.97 8.23
CA ILE A 116 -11.38 0.72 8.50
C ILE A 116 -11.96 1.86 9.34
N VAL A 117 -13.10 2.36 8.94
CA VAL A 117 -13.75 3.54 9.53
C VAL A 117 -15.24 3.29 9.73
N PRO A 118 -15.93 4.02 10.65
CA PRO A 118 -17.37 3.96 10.75
C PRO A 118 -18.05 4.25 9.40
N ASP A 119 -19.10 3.51 9.10
CA ASP A 119 -19.92 3.73 7.89
C ASP A 119 -21.01 4.74 8.23
N PRO A 120 -21.04 5.94 7.61
CA PRO A 120 -22.05 6.96 7.89
C PRO A 120 -23.47 6.55 7.49
N ASP A 121 -23.60 5.66 6.49
CA ASP A 121 -24.91 5.23 5.98
C ASP A 121 -25.44 4.00 6.72
N ASN A 122 -24.59 3.30 7.49
CA ASN A 122 -24.97 2.09 8.21
C ASN A 122 -24.52 2.15 9.67
N GLU A 123 -25.40 2.57 10.56
CA GLU A 123 -25.14 2.64 11.99
C GLU A 123 -24.65 1.27 12.53
N GLY A 124 -23.63 1.29 13.36
CA GLY A 124 -23.05 0.09 13.95
C GLY A 124 -22.24 -0.78 12.99
N LYS A 125 -21.88 -0.28 11.80
CA LYS A 125 -20.99 -0.96 10.86
C LYS A 125 -19.75 -0.13 10.55
N MET A 126 -18.72 -0.83 10.09
CA MET A 126 -17.51 -0.21 9.57
C MET A 126 -17.32 -0.52 8.08
N GLN A 127 -16.68 0.39 7.38
CA GLN A 127 -16.33 0.28 5.96
C GLN A 127 -14.83 0.42 5.73
N VAL A 128 -14.36 -0.07 4.60
CA VAL A 128 -12.97 0.04 4.13
C VAL A 128 -12.89 1.11 3.06
N LEU A 129 -11.95 2.05 3.20
CA LEU A 129 -11.83 3.15 2.25
C LEU A 129 -10.94 2.79 1.06
N PRO A 130 -11.32 3.23 -0.16
CA PRO A 130 -10.45 3.11 -1.32
C PRO A 130 -9.27 4.07 -1.20
N MET A 131 -8.07 3.60 -1.58
CA MET A 131 -6.86 4.39 -1.53
C MET A 131 -5.90 4.06 -2.64
N LEU A 132 -5.09 5.04 -2.98
CA LEU A 132 -4.10 4.96 -4.03
C LEU A 132 -2.81 5.60 -3.54
N GLY A 133 -1.69 4.96 -3.82
CA GLY A 133 -0.37 5.52 -3.61
C GLY A 133 0.53 5.17 -4.78
N TRP A 134 1.32 6.13 -5.26
CA TRP A 134 2.33 5.86 -6.27
C TRP A 134 3.54 6.76 -6.11
N TYR A 135 4.66 6.27 -6.57
CA TYR A 135 5.84 7.09 -6.76
C TYR A 135 6.55 6.72 -8.06
N ALA A 136 7.27 7.69 -8.60
CA ALA A 136 8.18 7.49 -9.73
C ALA A 136 9.45 8.31 -9.51
N GLY A 137 10.58 7.76 -9.88
CA GLY A 137 11.86 8.42 -9.70
C GLY A 137 12.88 8.05 -10.77
N LEU A 138 13.90 8.89 -10.83
CA LEU A 138 15.07 8.70 -11.67
C LEU A 138 16.32 8.75 -10.80
N GLN A 139 17.28 7.90 -11.09
CA GLN A 139 18.61 7.90 -10.50
C GLN A 139 19.65 8.01 -11.59
N TYR A 140 20.54 8.99 -11.47
CA TYR A 140 21.69 9.16 -12.35
C TYR A 140 22.99 8.90 -11.62
N ASN A 141 23.74 7.92 -12.07
CA ASN A 141 25.04 7.55 -11.51
C ASN A 141 26.15 8.38 -12.19
N LEU A 142 26.70 9.33 -11.45
CA LEU A 142 27.81 10.17 -11.88
C LEU A 142 29.09 9.34 -12.01
N CYS A 143 29.41 8.59 -10.97
CA CYS A 143 30.51 7.63 -10.93
C CYS A 143 30.12 6.41 -10.06
N PRO A 144 30.96 5.36 -9.94
CA PRO A 144 30.61 4.17 -9.16
C PRO A 144 30.24 4.44 -7.69
N SER A 145 30.69 5.54 -7.13
CA SER A 145 30.50 5.91 -5.71
C SER A 145 29.52 7.05 -5.48
N ILE A 146 29.06 7.73 -6.54
CA ILE A 146 28.19 8.94 -6.39
C ILE A 146 27.03 8.83 -7.37
N PHE A 147 25.83 9.01 -6.84
CA PHE A 147 24.61 9.13 -7.64
C PHE A 147 23.73 10.29 -7.16
N ILE A 148 22.88 10.77 -8.04
CA ILE A 148 21.83 11.74 -7.74
C ILE A 148 20.51 11.06 -8.08
N SER A 149 19.52 11.15 -7.18
CA SER A 149 18.18 10.64 -7.41
C SER A 149 17.13 11.70 -7.13
N GLY A 150 16.05 11.68 -7.90
CA GLY A 150 14.86 12.47 -7.67
C GLY A 150 13.64 11.56 -7.73
N THR A 151 12.73 11.72 -6.77
CA THR A 151 11.50 10.92 -6.67
C THR A 151 10.33 11.84 -6.41
N TYR A 152 9.25 11.61 -7.12
CA TYR A 152 7.97 12.24 -6.87
C TYR A 152 6.98 11.17 -6.41
N SER A 153 6.22 11.45 -5.34
CA SER A 153 5.21 10.55 -4.79
C SER A 153 3.89 11.26 -4.56
N LEU A 154 2.81 10.49 -4.61
CA LEU A 154 1.47 10.94 -4.29
C LEU A 154 0.70 9.81 -3.62
N SER A 155 0.04 10.14 -2.51
CA SER A 155 -0.93 9.27 -1.84
C SER A 155 -2.28 9.96 -1.79
N ARG A 156 -3.35 9.19 -2.04
CA ARG A 156 -4.71 9.69 -2.04
C ARG A 156 -5.66 8.70 -1.40
N LEU A 157 -6.48 9.21 -0.49
CA LEU A 157 -7.63 8.53 0.06
C LEU A 157 -8.89 9.00 -0.67
N TYR A 158 -9.76 8.07 -1.02
CA TYR A 158 -11.04 8.36 -1.65
C TYR A 158 -12.17 8.22 -0.63
N SER A 159 -13.17 9.10 -0.73
CA SER A 159 -14.37 8.97 0.10
C SER A 159 -15.22 7.78 -0.37
N GLU A 160 -15.85 7.12 0.58
CA GLU A 160 -16.91 6.14 0.35
C GLU A 160 -18.01 6.42 1.36
N ASN A 161 -19.28 6.44 0.93
CA ASN A 161 -20.45 6.78 1.74
C ASN A 161 -20.31 8.12 2.51
N GLY A 162 -19.74 9.14 1.88
CA GLY A 162 -19.55 10.46 2.51
C GLY A 162 -18.38 10.57 3.51
N TYR A 163 -17.74 9.48 3.91
CA TYR A 163 -16.52 9.52 4.70
C TYR A 163 -15.30 9.64 3.77
N PRO A 164 -14.40 10.54 3.89
CA PRO A 164 -14.08 11.62 4.83
C PRO A 164 -14.41 13.02 4.28
N SER A 165 -15.63 13.29 3.88
CA SER A 165 -16.03 14.59 3.33
C SER A 165 -15.81 15.76 4.30
N GLU A 166 -15.75 15.47 5.60
CA GLU A 166 -15.59 16.48 6.65
C GLU A 166 -14.16 17.02 6.81
N ASN A 167 -13.13 16.33 6.26
CA ASN A 167 -11.72 16.75 6.32
C ASN A 167 -10.95 16.44 5.02
N PRO A 168 -11.26 17.08 3.89
CA PRO A 168 -10.65 16.72 2.60
C PRO A 168 -9.15 17.04 2.49
N GLU A 169 -8.63 17.97 3.28
CA GLU A 169 -7.23 18.41 3.19
C GLU A 169 -6.24 17.45 3.86
N SER A 170 -6.69 16.68 4.84
CA SER A 170 -5.84 15.75 5.60
C SER A 170 -5.41 14.51 4.80
N TYR A 171 -5.97 14.28 3.61
CA TYR A 171 -5.83 13.04 2.87
C TYR A 171 -5.10 13.16 1.52
N ARG A 172 -4.38 14.26 1.30
CA ARG A 172 -3.53 14.46 0.13
C ARG A 172 -2.12 14.77 0.56
N ASN A 173 -1.22 13.80 0.46
CA ASN A 173 0.19 14.03 0.64
C ASN A 173 0.93 13.94 -0.68
N CYS A 174 1.67 14.99 -1.01
CA CYS A 174 2.55 15.03 -2.18
C CYS A 174 3.97 15.34 -1.66
N LEU A 175 4.89 14.40 -1.86
CA LEU A 175 6.27 14.52 -1.40
C LEU A 175 7.23 14.48 -2.58
N LEU A 176 8.10 15.49 -2.66
CA LEU A 176 9.23 15.51 -3.58
C LEU A 176 10.51 15.25 -2.79
N TYR A 177 11.17 14.13 -3.06
CA TYR A 177 12.45 13.79 -2.47
C TYR A 177 13.59 13.97 -3.47
N THR A 178 14.59 14.77 -3.09
CA THR A 178 15.89 14.81 -3.76
C THR A 178 16.94 14.43 -2.72
N SER A 179 17.67 13.34 -2.93
CA SER A 179 18.73 12.92 -2.03
C SER A 179 20.04 12.70 -2.79
N PRO A 180 21.08 13.48 -2.51
CA PRO A 180 22.46 13.08 -2.80
C PRO A 180 22.89 12.09 -1.72
N SER A 181 23.18 10.83 -2.08
CA SER A 181 23.72 9.85 -1.13
C SER A 181 25.11 9.44 -1.56
N PRO A 182 26.15 9.68 -0.74
CA PRO A 182 27.43 9.03 -0.88
C PRO A 182 27.30 7.56 -0.43
N ARG A 183 27.90 6.65 -1.18
CA ARG A 183 28.14 5.24 -0.76
C ARG A 183 29.51 5.12 -0.17
#